data_4081bc3d9c11575c8122aba84dc24c75
#
_entry.id   4081bc3d9c11575c8122aba84dc24c75
#
_cell.length_a   1.000
_cell.length_b   1.000
_cell.length_c   1.000
_cell.angle_alpha   90.00
_cell.angle_beta   90.00
_cell.angle_gamma   90.00
#
_symmetry.space_group_name_H-M   'P 1'
#
loop_
_entity.id
_entity.type
_entity.pdbx_description
1 polymer ?
#
loop_
_entity_poly.entity_id
_entity_poly.type
_entity_poly.pdbx_seq_one_letter_code
_entity_poly.pdbx_strand_id
1 'polypeptide(L)'
;MKILKLLSIFVLTCLLFACGEDKTEESEKVEQIFYTVMPKQEYKLNPQSYSGNERALLTQLFEGLTELKTDGVRLISVLNIGHSDDYKEWTFTLRDDLKWSDGEKITANTYLDSWLNTLENSKSDEIYRMFVIKGAEDFYNKKINKNSLGLKIQDNKLIVTLNTPIKNFDEWVSNPIFYPVRKENINLSLDKKIVNGAFKVSSFADDEIILERNENYWDNINTKLKEVKISLVEDGIMAYEMFPRNEIDYFGEPFYSMPFDRLNQVNTLPEKLVFPTTKYWYISIPNENKEKFFDKSEIRKLMYAVSDPEFMGKVILENNSPAIFTHPHPSSDVLNKAKEDFEKIKEKANFNFSETPYIAYYENNNLLEKKLLLSTVKEWIGQFKIPVRVTSNTDTEITFKIEKYLLGTNNMNDLYYYINYKYGSNIKSDEKFLDNLPVIPLLQEYDTVLSHSNVRGLNLAPSGDIYLKYINMQ
;
A
#
# COMPACT_ATOMS: atom_id res chain seq x y z
N MET A 1 -20.18 -16.55 -85.46
CA MET A 1 -18.98 -17.16 -84.86
C MET A 1 -18.04 -16.18 -84.18
N LYS A 2 -17.97 -14.88 -84.56
CA LYS A 2 -17.07 -13.91 -83.86
C LYS A 2 -17.62 -13.38 -82.53
N ILE A 3 -18.93 -13.34 -82.33
CA ILE A 3 -19.55 -12.86 -81.09
C ILE A 3 -19.45 -13.87 -79.96
N LEU A 4 -19.47 -15.17 -80.27
CA LEU A 4 -19.38 -16.26 -79.30
C LEU A 4 -17.97 -16.41 -78.72
N LYS A 5 -16.92 -16.00 -79.44
CA LYS A 5 -15.51 -15.97 -78.97
C LYS A 5 -15.21 -14.80 -78.04
N LEU A 6 -15.91 -13.66 -78.22
CA LEU A 6 -15.74 -12.53 -77.29
C LEU A 6 -16.42 -12.74 -75.94
N LEU A 7 -17.57 -13.47 -75.94
CA LEU A 7 -18.27 -13.81 -74.69
C LEU A 7 -17.49 -14.82 -73.82
N SER A 8 -16.79 -15.77 -74.47
CA SER A 8 -15.96 -16.75 -73.72
C SER A 8 -14.69 -16.17 -73.13
N ILE A 9 -14.13 -15.11 -73.72
CA ILE A 9 -12.94 -14.40 -73.19
C ILE A 9 -13.37 -13.49 -72.02
N PHE A 10 -14.57 -12.88 -72.08
CA PHE A 10 -15.08 -12.04 -70.98
C PHE A 10 -15.46 -12.83 -69.74
N VAL A 11 -16.01 -14.07 -69.91
CA VAL A 11 -16.33 -14.98 -68.78
C VAL A 11 -15.04 -15.55 -68.15
N LEU A 12 -13.98 -15.79 -68.96
CA LEU A 12 -12.70 -16.28 -68.41
C LEU A 12 -11.90 -15.21 -67.63
N THR A 13 -12.04 -13.92 -68.02
CA THR A 13 -11.44 -12.82 -67.29
C THR A 13 -12.17 -12.46 -66.00
N CYS A 14 -13.50 -12.69 -65.91
CA CYS A 14 -14.23 -12.50 -64.66
C CYS A 14 -13.97 -13.61 -63.61
N LEU A 15 -13.54 -14.81 -64.05
CA LEU A 15 -13.17 -15.91 -63.14
C LEU A 15 -11.73 -15.79 -62.58
N LEU A 16 -10.89 -14.92 -63.15
CA LEU A 16 -9.55 -14.67 -62.63
C LEU A 16 -9.48 -13.52 -61.60
N PHE A 17 -10.54 -12.78 -61.39
CA PHE A 17 -10.66 -11.77 -60.29
C PHE A 17 -11.43 -12.25 -59.07
N ALA A 18 -11.88 -13.51 -59.00
CA ALA A 18 -12.59 -14.07 -57.87
C ALA A 18 -11.70 -14.88 -56.86
N CYS A 19 -10.39 -14.89 -57.08
CA CYS A 19 -9.42 -15.29 -56.06
C CYS A 19 -8.82 -14.01 -55.44
N GLY A 20 -9.63 -13.19 -54.78
CA GLY A 20 -9.20 -12.37 -53.70
C GLY A 20 -8.73 -13.30 -52.60
N GLU A 21 -7.47 -13.39 -52.31
CA GLU A 21 -6.99 -13.84 -51.02
C GLU A 21 -7.73 -13.01 -49.96
N ASP A 22 -8.68 -13.63 -49.29
CA ASP A 22 -9.04 -13.20 -47.95
C ASP A 22 -7.69 -13.22 -47.16
N LYS A 23 -7.00 -12.12 -47.16
CA LYS A 23 -6.10 -11.79 -46.07
C LYS A 23 -7.06 -11.70 -44.87
N THR A 24 -7.25 -12.83 -44.20
CA THR A 24 -7.52 -12.81 -42.79
C THR A 24 -6.42 -11.94 -42.23
N GLU A 25 -6.71 -10.69 -41.85
CA GLU A 25 -5.91 -9.96 -40.93
C GLU A 25 -5.76 -10.87 -39.71
N GLU A 26 -4.67 -11.64 -39.67
CA GLU A 26 -4.19 -12.17 -38.40
C GLU A 26 -4.01 -10.91 -37.56
N SER A 27 -4.99 -10.64 -36.69
CA SER A 27 -4.82 -9.63 -35.66
C SER A 27 -3.50 -9.97 -34.98
N GLU A 28 -2.49 -9.12 -35.13
CA GLU A 28 -1.22 -9.27 -34.45
C GLU A 28 -1.55 -9.56 -32.99
N LYS A 29 -1.18 -10.75 -32.54
CA LYS A 29 -1.50 -11.21 -31.20
C LYS A 29 -0.67 -10.36 -30.24
N VAL A 30 -1.29 -9.37 -29.61
CA VAL A 30 -0.63 -8.48 -28.68
C VAL A 30 0.14 -9.29 -27.64
N GLU A 31 1.42 -8.98 -27.54
CA GLU A 31 2.32 -9.66 -26.61
C GLU A 31 1.89 -9.33 -25.16
N GLN A 32 1.69 -10.33 -24.35
CA GLN A 32 1.23 -10.20 -22.96
C GLN A 32 2.44 -9.97 -22.04
N ILE A 33 3.18 -8.87 -22.29
CA ILE A 33 4.31 -8.40 -21.49
C ILE A 33 3.94 -7.03 -20.92
N PHE A 34 4.20 -6.82 -19.64
CA PHE A 34 3.96 -5.54 -18.96
C PHE A 34 5.30 -4.94 -18.53
N TYR A 35 5.51 -3.70 -18.86
CA TYR A 35 6.74 -2.96 -18.56
C TYR A 35 6.48 -1.91 -17.48
N THR A 36 7.33 -1.88 -16.44
CA THR A 36 7.29 -0.87 -15.38
C THR A 36 8.70 -0.60 -14.84
N VAL A 37 8.81 0.25 -13.83
CA VAL A 37 10.08 0.67 -13.24
C VAL A 37 9.99 0.66 -11.71
N MET A 38 11.08 0.30 -11.04
CA MET A 38 11.21 0.35 -9.58
C MET A 38 12.53 1.04 -9.18
N PRO A 39 12.64 1.55 -7.94
CA PRO A 39 13.91 2.07 -7.44
C PRO A 39 15.00 1.01 -7.46
N LYS A 40 16.23 1.41 -7.83
CA LYS A 40 17.39 0.52 -7.74
C LYS A 40 17.83 0.42 -6.27
N GLN A 41 17.58 -0.73 -5.66
CA GLN A 41 17.91 -1.02 -4.26
C GLN A 41 18.08 -2.52 -4.04
N GLU A 42 18.49 -2.95 -2.84
CA GLU A 42 18.45 -4.35 -2.45
C GLU A 42 17.02 -4.79 -2.16
N TYR A 43 16.58 -5.92 -2.74
CA TYR A 43 15.27 -6.53 -2.53
C TYR A 43 15.42 -7.87 -1.81
N LYS A 44 14.88 -7.97 -0.59
CA LYS A 44 14.91 -9.21 0.22
C LYS A 44 13.67 -10.07 0.04
N LEU A 45 12.55 -9.44 -0.28
CA LEU A 45 11.24 -10.07 -0.52
C LEU A 45 10.87 -11.12 0.52
N ASN A 46 10.75 -10.67 1.74
CA ASN A 46 10.24 -11.48 2.83
C ASN A 46 8.92 -10.89 3.34
N PRO A 47 7.75 -11.54 3.14
CA PRO A 47 6.47 -11.07 3.65
C PRO A 47 6.45 -10.81 5.16
N GLN A 48 7.33 -11.46 5.92
CA GLN A 48 7.45 -11.29 7.37
C GLN A 48 8.27 -10.06 7.78
N SER A 49 8.98 -9.41 6.81
CA SER A 49 9.84 -8.27 7.10
C SER A 49 10.18 -7.56 5.79
N TYR A 50 9.29 -6.72 5.30
CA TYR A 50 9.45 -5.94 4.08
C TYR A 50 9.44 -4.45 4.39
N SER A 51 9.97 -3.64 3.47
CA SER A 51 10.00 -2.18 3.56
C SER A 51 9.72 -1.53 2.21
N GLY A 52 9.11 -0.36 2.23
CA GLY A 52 8.93 0.49 1.05
C GLY A 52 8.34 -0.26 -0.15
N ASN A 53 8.98 -0.10 -1.30
CA ASN A 53 8.53 -0.65 -2.58
C ASN A 53 8.62 -2.18 -2.71
N GLU A 54 9.21 -2.90 -1.73
CA GLU A 54 9.20 -4.37 -1.75
C GLU A 54 7.78 -4.95 -1.78
N ARG A 55 6.81 -4.24 -1.18
CA ARG A 55 5.40 -4.64 -1.19
C ARG A 55 4.86 -4.82 -2.60
N ALA A 56 5.27 -3.98 -3.56
CA ALA A 56 4.86 -4.08 -4.96
C ALA A 56 5.22 -5.45 -5.59
N LEU A 57 6.40 -5.98 -5.27
CA LEU A 57 6.82 -7.32 -5.73
C LEU A 57 6.18 -8.43 -4.89
N LEU A 58 6.08 -8.25 -3.57
CA LEU A 58 5.49 -9.26 -2.69
C LEU A 58 4.09 -9.66 -3.11
N THR A 59 3.26 -8.69 -3.51
CA THR A 59 1.88 -8.94 -3.94
C THR A 59 1.76 -9.61 -5.31
N GLN A 60 2.84 -9.69 -6.09
CA GLN A 60 2.89 -10.48 -7.34
C GLN A 60 3.37 -11.91 -7.10
N LEU A 61 4.29 -12.07 -6.13
CA LEU A 61 5.00 -13.32 -5.88
C LEU A 61 4.34 -14.18 -4.79
N PHE A 62 3.61 -13.54 -3.88
CA PHE A 62 2.93 -14.23 -2.77
C PHE A 62 1.47 -13.83 -2.68
N GLU A 63 0.65 -14.76 -2.16
CA GLU A 63 -0.76 -14.54 -1.86
C GLU A 63 -1.12 -15.05 -0.48
N GLY A 64 -2.05 -14.32 0.17
CA GLY A 64 -2.62 -14.68 1.46
C GLY A 64 -3.91 -15.49 1.36
N LEU A 65 -4.66 -15.53 2.46
CA LEU A 65 -5.99 -16.16 2.51
C LEU A 65 -6.99 -15.38 1.64
N THR A 66 -6.87 -14.05 1.67
CA THR A 66 -7.78 -13.10 1.02
C THR A 66 -7.00 -11.99 0.34
N GLU A 67 -7.70 -11.22 -0.48
CA GLU A 67 -7.24 -10.00 -1.16
C GLU A 67 -8.26 -8.89 -0.95
N LEU A 68 -7.82 -7.73 -0.49
CA LEU A 68 -8.67 -6.57 -0.31
C LEU A 68 -8.87 -5.83 -1.63
N LYS A 69 -10.13 -5.50 -1.94
CA LYS A 69 -10.52 -4.68 -3.08
C LYS A 69 -11.39 -3.51 -2.65
N THR A 70 -11.61 -2.56 -3.55
CA THR A 70 -12.47 -1.40 -3.31
C THR A 70 -13.93 -1.78 -3.01
N ASP A 71 -14.40 -2.90 -3.53
CA ASP A 71 -15.74 -3.43 -3.36
C ASP A 71 -15.86 -4.54 -2.30
N GLY A 72 -14.79 -4.81 -1.55
CA GLY A 72 -14.76 -5.79 -0.46
C GLY A 72 -13.62 -6.80 -0.55
N VAL A 73 -13.83 -7.99 0.01
CA VAL A 73 -12.81 -9.05 0.11
C VAL A 73 -13.01 -10.10 -0.97
N ARG A 74 -11.94 -10.45 -1.66
CA ARG A 74 -11.89 -11.62 -2.55
C ARG A 74 -11.24 -12.79 -1.83
N LEU A 75 -11.86 -13.96 -1.93
CA LEU A 75 -11.30 -15.23 -1.46
C LEU A 75 -10.20 -15.69 -2.43
N ILE A 76 -9.01 -15.93 -1.91
CA ILE A 76 -7.83 -16.35 -2.70
C ILE A 76 -7.48 -17.79 -2.38
N SER A 77 -6.81 -18.03 -1.27
CA SER A 77 -6.41 -19.38 -0.87
C SER A 77 -7.51 -20.15 -0.13
N VAL A 78 -8.67 -19.55 0.06
CA VAL A 78 -9.80 -20.16 0.77
C VAL A 78 -11.01 -20.33 -0.13
N LEU A 79 -11.78 -21.41 0.11
CA LEU A 79 -13.08 -21.67 -0.51
C LEU A 79 -14.21 -20.97 0.25
N ASN A 80 -14.05 -20.83 1.57
CA ASN A 80 -15.08 -20.28 2.43
C ASN A 80 -14.45 -19.71 3.71
N ILE A 81 -15.11 -18.67 4.25
CA ILE A 81 -14.81 -18.07 5.56
C ILE A 81 -16.06 -18.14 6.40
N GLY A 82 -15.94 -18.65 7.63
CA GLY A 82 -16.98 -18.63 8.65
C GLY A 82 -16.50 -17.88 9.88
N HIS A 83 -17.43 -17.39 10.69
CA HIS A 83 -17.14 -16.75 11.96
C HIS A 83 -18.20 -17.05 13.01
N SER A 84 -17.86 -16.92 14.30
CA SER A 84 -18.82 -16.94 15.39
C SER A 84 -19.67 -15.67 15.41
N ASP A 85 -20.85 -15.72 16.07
CA ASP A 85 -21.78 -14.57 16.14
C ASP A 85 -21.13 -13.34 16.82
N ASP A 86 -20.16 -13.57 17.71
CA ASP A 86 -19.41 -12.51 18.39
C ASP A 86 -18.14 -12.08 17.66
N TYR A 87 -17.87 -12.58 16.44
CA TYR A 87 -16.68 -12.27 15.62
C TYR A 87 -15.34 -12.50 16.32
N LYS A 88 -15.29 -13.42 17.30
CA LYS A 88 -14.04 -13.78 17.99
C LYS A 88 -13.40 -15.05 17.48
N GLU A 89 -14.14 -15.91 16.81
CA GLU A 89 -13.60 -17.10 16.19
C GLU A 89 -13.86 -17.06 14.68
N TRP A 90 -12.82 -17.26 13.90
CA TRP A 90 -12.85 -17.25 12.44
C TRP A 90 -12.34 -18.59 11.92
N THR A 91 -12.99 -19.12 10.88
CA THR A 91 -12.65 -20.38 10.25
C THR A 91 -12.38 -20.15 8.77
N PHE A 92 -11.18 -20.43 8.34
CA PHE A 92 -10.74 -20.35 6.94
C PHE A 92 -10.64 -21.76 6.37
N THR A 93 -11.51 -22.13 5.43
CA THR A 93 -11.47 -23.42 4.74
C THR A 93 -10.61 -23.28 3.48
N LEU A 94 -9.43 -23.90 3.47
CA LEU A 94 -8.48 -23.76 2.37
C LEU A 94 -8.92 -24.54 1.13
N ARG A 95 -8.46 -24.09 -0.02
CA ARG A 95 -8.54 -24.79 -1.30
C ARG A 95 -7.61 -26.01 -1.25
N ASP A 96 -7.93 -27.04 -2.03
CA ASP A 96 -7.11 -28.27 -2.11
C ASP A 96 -6.10 -28.27 -3.28
N ASP A 97 -6.21 -27.28 -4.18
CA ASP A 97 -5.41 -27.12 -5.40
C ASP A 97 -4.24 -26.14 -5.25
N LEU A 98 -4.01 -25.63 -4.05
CA LEU A 98 -2.92 -24.67 -3.78
C LEU A 98 -1.55 -25.34 -3.84
N LYS A 99 -0.61 -24.68 -4.54
CA LYS A 99 0.79 -25.14 -4.69
C LYS A 99 1.77 -23.98 -4.59
N TRP A 100 2.94 -24.29 -4.13
CA TRP A 100 4.13 -23.48 -4.32
C TRP A 100 4.62 -23.56 -5.77
N SER A 101 5.49 -22.64 -6.17
CA SER A 101 6.08 -22.58 -7.51
C SER A 101 6.92 -23.83 -7.87
N ASP A 102 7.39 -24.58 -6.89
CA ASP A 102 8.06 -25.88 -7.07
C ASP A 102 7.11 -27.08 -7.15
N GLY A 103 5.79 -26.86 -7.04
CA GLY A 103 4.74 -27.87 -7.11
C GLY A 103 4.35 -28.51 -5.78
N GLU A 104 5.04 -28.20 -4.66
CA GLU A 104 4.66 -28.69 -3.35
C GLU A 104 3.32 -28.11 -2.87
N LYS A 105 2.51 -28.92 -2.18
CA LYS A 105 1.16 -28.58 -1.77
C LYS A 105 1.16 -27.58 -0.61
N ILE A 106 0.25 -26.61 -0.66
CA ILE A 106 -0.04 -25.68 0.43
C ILE A 106 -1.32 -26.14 1.14
N THR A 107 -1.29 -26.15 2.47
CA THR A 107 -2.39 -26.62 3.32
C THR A 107 -2.59 -25.67 4.49
N ALA A 108 -3.62 -25.88 5.30
CA ALA A 108 -3.85 -25.13 6.53
C ALA A 108 -2.65 -25.22 7.51
N ASN A 109 -1.93 -26.35 7.54
CA ASN A 109 -0.70 -26.47 8.33
C ASN A 109 0.41 -25.54 7.82
N THR A 110 0.53 -25.33 6.50
CA THR A 110 1.49 -24.37 5.93
C THR A 110 1.27 -22.96 6.46
N TYR A 111 0.01 -22.52 6.53
CA TYR A 111 -0.33 -21.22 7.13
C TYR A 111 -0.05 -21.17 8.62
N LEU A 112 -0.42 -22.20 9.38
CA LEU A 112 -0.13 -22.27 10.81
C LEU A 112 1.37 -22.17 11.10
N ASP A 113 2.19 -22.99 10.41
CA ASP A 113 3.64 -23.00 10.58
C ASP A 113 4.28 -21.67 10.18
N SER A 114 3.78 -21.04 9.11
CA SER A 114 4.23 -19.73 8.67
C SER A 114 3.90 -18.63 9.71
N TRP A 115 2.66 -18.60 10.23
CA TRP A 115 2.25 -17.61 11.24
C TRP A 115 2.98 -17.78 12.56
N LEU A 116 3.24 -19.02 12.97
CA LEU A 116 4.08 -19.31 14.15
C LEU A 116 5.50 -18.77 13.94
N ASN A 117 6.09 -19.05 12.77
CA ASN A 117 7.42 -18.54 12.44
C ASN A 117 7.48 -17.01 12.38
N THR A 118 6.42 -16.36 11.85
CA THR A 118 6.30 -14.89 11.85
C THR A 118 6.29 -14.35 13.27
N LEU A 119 5.44 -14.90 14.16
CA LEU A 119 5.36 -14.50 15.57
C LEU A 119 6.66 -14.76 16.34
N GLU A 120 7.43 -15.79 15.98
CA GLU A 120 8.69 -16.11 16.67
C GLU A 120 9.85 -15.20 16.24
N ASN A 121 9.90 -14.77 14.96
CA ASN A 121 11.12 -14.25 14.34
C ASN A 121 10.97 -12.90 13.65
N SER A 122 9.75 -12.41 13.38
CA SER A 122 9.57 -11.14 12.67
C SER A 122 10.08 -9.95 13.49
N LYS A 123 10.71 -9.00 12.77
CA LYS A 123 11.08 -7.67 13.27
C LYS A 123 10.34 -6.56 12.51
N SER A 124 9.28 -6.94 11.79
CA SER A 124 8.45 -5.98 11.06
C SER A 124 7.69 -5.09 12.00
N ASP A 125 7.59 -3.81 11.66
CA ASP A 125 6.69 -2.86 12.35
C ASP A 125 5.22 -3.25 12.21
N GLU A 126 4.87 -4.11 11.22
CA GLU A 126 3.53 -4.63 10.98
C GLU A 126 3.15 -5.82 11.90
N ILE A 127 4.08 -6.34 12.72
CA ILE A 127 3.85 -7.52 13.58
C ILE A 127 2.68 -7.34 14.55
N TYR A 128 2.41 -6.10 14.97
CA TYR A 128 1.28 -5.77 15.84
C TYR A 128 -0.08 -6.24 15.25
N ARG A 129 -0.19 -6.35 13.92
CA ARG A 129 -1.40 -6.85 13.25
C ARG A 129 -1.72 -8.29 13.64
N MET A 130 -0.73 -9.09 13.97
CA MET A 130 -0.94 -10.46 14.45
C MET A 130 -1.31 -10.51 15.93
N PHE A 131 -1.10 -9.44 16.70
CA PHE A 131 -1.43 -9.41 18.15
C PHE A 131 -2.94 -9.37 18.44
N VAL A 132 -3.77 -9.21 17.41
CA VAL A 132 -5.23 -9.42 17.52
C VAL A 132 -5.58 -10.88 17.80
N ILE A 133 -4.72 -11.83 17.40
CA ILE A 133 -4.88 -13.27 17.67
C ILE A 133 -4.66 -13.53 19.16
N LYS A 134 -5.52 -14.34 19.77
CA LYS A 134 -5.46 -14.66 21.19
C LYS A 134 -4.08 -15.21 21.57
N GLY A 135 -3.43 -14.53 22.52
CA GLY A 135 -2.12 -14.90 23.06
C GLY A 135 -0.92 -14.57 22.17
N ALA A 136 -1.12 -14.00 20.95
CA ALA A 136 -0.03 -13.78 20.00
C ALA A 136 1.04 -12.81 20.52
N GLU A 137 0.66 -11.71 21.18
CA GLU A 137 1.61 -10.76 21.77
C GLU A 137 2.43 -11.39 22.91
N ASP A 138 1.80 -12.19 23.79
CA ASP A 138 2.50 -12.90 24.85
C ASP A 138 3.44 -13.99 24.31
N PHE A 139 3.06 -14.64 23.20
CA PHE A 139 3.92 -15.60 22.51
C PHE A 139 5.12 -14.91 21.86
N TYR A 140 4.91 -13.80 21.14
CA TYR A 140 5.98 -12.97 20.57
C TYR A 140 6.97 -12.51 21.63
N ASN A 141 6.46 -12.10 22.81
CA ASN A 141 7.26 -11.71 23.98
C ASN A 141 7.81 -12.90 24.80
N LYS A 142 7.64 -14.15 24.32
CA LYS A 142 8.14 -15.40 24.94
C LYS A 142 7.59 -15.67 26.35
N LYS A 143 6.39 -15.17 26.68
CA LYS A 143 5.71 -15.38 27.95
C LYS A 143 4.87 -16.66 28.00
N ILE A 144 4.42 -17.13 26.85
CA ILE A 144 3.61 -18.37 26.71
C ILE A 144 4.18 -19.26 25.60
N ASN A 145 3.75 -20.51 25.54
CA ASN A 145 4.10 -21.43 24.46
C ASN A 145 3.01 -21.48 23.37
N LYS A 146 3.34 -22.07 22.19
CA LYS A 146 2.44 -22.15 21.04
C LYS A 146 1.09 -22.82 21.29
N ASN A 147 0.98 -23.72 22.28
CA ASN A 147 -0.26 -24.44 22.59
C ASN A 147 -1.33 -23.53 23.22
N SER A 148 -0.93 -22.35 23.70
CA SER A 148 -1.82 -21.35 24.30
C SER A 148 -2.32 -20.30 23.29
N LEU A 149 -1.85 -20.39 22.03
CA LEU A 149 -2.29 -19.48 20.96
C LEU A 149 -3.71 -19.82 20.49
N GLY A 150 -4.42 -18.80 20.06
CA GLY A 150 -5.71 -18.91 19.41
C GLY A 150 -5.63 -19.42 17.96
N LEU A 151 -4.75 -20.38 17.68
CA LEU A 151 -4.57 -20.98 16.35
C LEU A 151 -4.76 -22.48 16.43
N LYS A 152 -5.62 -23.04 15.57
CA LYS A 152 -5.91 -24.47 15.49
C LYS A 152 -6.09 -24.92 14.04
N ILE A 153 -5.78 -26.18 13.77
CA ILE A 153 -6.11 -26.84 12.52
C ILE A 153 -7.14 -27.93 12.79
N GLN A 154 -8.14 -27.97 11.95
CA GLN A 154 -9.10 -29.08 11.87
C GLN A 154 -9.33 -29.43 10.40
N ASP A 155 -8.91 -30.62 9.99
CA ASP A 155 -8.85 -31.00 8.57
C ASP A 155 -8.04 -29.97 7.76
N ASN A 156 -8.56 -29.44 6.64
CA ASN A 156 -7.92 -28.37 5.88
C ASN A 156 -8.49 -26.98 6.24
N LYS A 157 -8.78 -26.74 7.51
CA LYS A 157 -9.32 -25.48 8.05
C LYS A 157 -8.36 -24.89 9.07
N LEU A 158 -8.05 -23.60 8.88
CA LEU A 158 -7.37 -22.78 9.88
C LEU A 158 -8.44 -22.08 10.74
N ILE A 159 -8.42 -22.34 12.04
CA ILE A 159 -9.32 -21.73 13.01
C ILE A 159 -8.52 -20.72 13.84
N VAL A 160 -9.01 -19.50 13.88
CA VAL A 160 -8.35 -18.36 14.53
C VAL A 160 -9.25 -17.77 15.59
N THR A 161 -8.80 -17.77 16.84
CA THR A 161 -9.49 -17.11 17.96
C THR A 161 -8.84 -15.75 18.21
N LEU A 162 -9.62 -14.69 18.33
CA LEU A 162 -9.18 -13.32 18.55
C LEU A 162 -9.30 -12.90 20.02
N ASN A 163 -8.49 -11.92 20.43
CA ASN A 163 -8.58 -11.30 21.77
C ASN A 163 -9.89 -10.50 21.92
N THR A 164 -10.29 -9.79 20.88
CA THR A 164 -11.49 -8.94 20.83
C THR A 164 -12.26 -9.19 19.54
N PRO A 165 -13.56 -8.88 19.47
CA PRO A 165 -14.32 -8.97 18.22
C PRO A 165 -13.75 -8.08 17.11
N ILE A 166 -13.51 -8.66 15.93
CA ILE A 166 -13.12 -7.93 14.72
C ILE A 166 -14.03 -8.39 13.59
N LYS A 167 -14.95 -7.53 13.15
CA LYS A 167 -15.97 -7.87 12.14
C LYS A 167 -15.43 -8.03 10.73
N ASN A 168 -14.27 -7.44 10.45
CA ASN A 168 -13.61 -7.45 9.16
C ASN A 168 -12.23 -8.13 9.24
N PHE A 169 -12.12 -9.21 9.98
CA PHE A 169 -10.86 -9.94 10.09
C PHE A 169 -10.44 -10.61 8.78
N ASP A 170 -11.38 -10.88 7.88
CA ASP A 170 -11.17 -11.30 6.50
C ASP A 170 -10.41 -10.24 5.66
N GLU A 171 -10.68 -8.94 5.87
CA GLU A 171 -9.86 -7.86 5.31
C GLU A 171 -8.46 -7.83 5.95
N TRP A 172 -8.41 -8.02 7.27
CA TRP A 172 -7.18 -7.97 8.07
C TRP A 172 -6.12 -8.95 7.58
N VAL A 173 -6.54 -10.19 7.27
CA VAL A 173 -5.62 -11.25 6.82
C VAL A 173 -5.19 -11.12 5.35
N SER A 174 -5.63 -10.10 4.63
CA SER A 174 -5.11 -9.74 3.32
C SER A 174 -3.72 -9.08 3.36
N ASN A 175 -3.29 -8.62 4.55
CA ASN A 175 -1.98 -7.99 4.71
C ASN A 175 -0.85 -9.01 4.55
N PRO A 176 0.27 -8.66 3.86
CA PRO A 176 1.39 -9.58 3.62
C PRO A 176 2.00 -10.23 4.87
N ILE A 177 1.88 -9.63 6.06
CA ILE A 177 2.37 -10.25 7.31
C ILE A 177 1.71 -11.61 7.60
N PHE A 178 0.51 -11.87 7.03
CA PHE A 178 -0.24 -13.12 7.13
C PHE A 178 0.00 -14.09 5.96
N TYR A 179 0.83 -13.72 4.98
CA TYR A 179 1.11 -14.60 3.83
C TYR A 179 1.92 -15.83 4.26
N PRO A 180 1.71 -16.97 3.61
CA PRO A 180 2.52 -18.15 3.87
C PRO A 180 3.94 -17.93 3.32
N VAL A 181 4.95 -18.38 4.07
CA VAL A 181 6.36 -18.27 3.69
C VAL A 181 7.07 -19.56 4.03
N ARG A 182 7.93 -20.02 3.14
CA ARG A 182 8.82 -21.17 3.40
C ARG A 182 10.07 -20.68 4.14
N LYS A 183 10.51 -21.45 5.16
CA LYS A 183 11.67 -21.07 5.98
C LYS A 183 12.96 -20.95 5.16
N GLU A 184 13.14 -21.79 4.16
CA GLU A 184 14.29 -21.77 3.26
C GLU A 184 14.39 -20.48 2.44
N ASN A 185 13.28 -19.80 2.16
CA ASN A 185 13.27 -18.54 1.41
C ASN A 185 14.12 -17.45 2.05
N ILE A 186 14.33 -17.48 3.36
CA ILE A 186 15.11 -16.45 4.09
C ILE A 186 16.53 -16.34 3.50
N ASN A 187 17.13 -17.47 3.11
CA ASN A 187 18.52 -17.54 2.64
C ASN A 187 18.64 -17.66 1.10
N LEU A 188 17.54 -17.72 0.38
CA LEU A 188 17.55 -17.82 -1.08
C LEU A 188 17.68 -16.45 -1.74
N SER A 189 18.45 -16.40 -2.84
CA SER A 189 18.46 -15.25 -3.75
C SER A 189 17.07 -15.05 -4.38
N LEU A 190 16.83 -13.86 -4.90
CA LEU A 190 15.53 -13.45 -5.40
C LEU A 190 14.97 -14.41 -6.47
N ASP A 191 15.80 -14.80 -7.42
CA ASP A 191 15.50 -15.70 -8.52
C ASP A 191 15.25 -17.18 -8.11
N LYS A 192 15.61 -17.53 -6.86
CA LYS A 192 15.42 -18.88 -6.31
C LYS A 192 14.32 -19.00 -5.28
N LYS A 193 13.64 -17.90 -4.96
CA LYS A 193 12.56 -17.94 -3.98
C LYS A 193 11.40 -18.80 -4.45
N ILE A 194 10.91 -19.62 -3.53
CA ILE A 194 9.75 -20.48 -3.75
C ILE A 194 8.51 -19.68 -3.32
N VAL A 195 7.63 -19.41 -4.26
CA VAL A 195 6.51 -18.47 -4.13
C VAL A 195 5.17 -19.15 -4.40
N ASN A 196 4.05 -18.52 -4.01
CA ASN A 196 2.71 -19.06 -4.24
C ASN A 196 1.77 -18.12 -5.01
N GLY A 197 2.28 -16.96 -5.44
CA GLY A 197 1.52 -16.00 -6.22
C GLY A 197 1.48 -16.30 -7.72
N ALA A 198 0.86 -15.39 -8.46
CA ALA A 198 0.65 -15.54 -9.91
C ALA A 198 1.94 -15.49 -10.74
N PHE A 199 2.98 -14.90 -10.19
CA PHE A 199 4.29 -14.78 -10.84
C PHE A 199 5.40 -15.33 -9.95
N LYS A 200 6.54 -15.66 -10.58
CA LYS A 200 7.82 -15.99 -9.97
C LYS A 200 8.93 -15.22 -10.68
N VAL A 201 10.06 -15.00 -10.01
CA VAL A 201 11.21 -14.36 -10.62
C VAL A 201 11.90 -15.32 -11.54
N SER A 202 12.03 -14.96 -12.83
CA SER A 202 12.80 -15.73 -13.82
C SER A 202 14.22 -15.19 -13.98
N SER A 203 14.43 -13.89 -13.78
CA SER A 203 15.75 -13.25 -13.83
C SER A 203 15.84 -12.08 -12.87
N PHE A 204 16.99 -11.89 -12.27
CA PHE A 204 17.35 -10.74 -11.47
C PHE A 204 18.77 -10.28 -11.84
N ALA A 205 18.88 -9.10 -12.39
CA ALA A 205 20.12 -8.44 -12.78
C ALA A 205 20.26 -7.07 -12.10
N ASP A 206 21.39 -6.39 -12.29
CA ASP A 206 21.69 -5.10 -11.65
C ASP A 206 20.71 -3.98 -12.03
N ASP A 207 20.07 -4.07 -13.19
CA ASP A 207 19.21 -3.05 -13.78
C ASP A 207 17.81 -3.54 -14.15
N GLU A 208 17.51 -4.85 -13.93
CA GLU A 208 16.22 -5.42 -14.34
C GLU A 208 15.79 -6.59 -13.42
N ILE A 209 14.49 -6.67 -13.17
CA ILE A 209 13.81 -7.85 -12.63
C ILE A 209 12.82 -8.33 -13.69
N ILE A 210 12.89 -9.63 -14.04
CA ILE A 210 11.90 -10.25 -14.91
C ILE A 210 11.07 -11.24 -14.09
N LEU A 211 9.75 -11.03 -14.10
CA LEU A 211 8.82 -11.99 -13.55
C LEU A 211 8.19 -12.77 -14.70
N GLU A 212 8.05 -14.07 -14.53
CA GLU A 212 7.29 -14.93 -15.43
C GLU A 212 6.06 -15.49 -14.71
N ARG A 213 5.02 -15.84 -15.47
CA ARG A 213 3.83 -16.45 -14.93
C ARG A 213 4.17 -17.79 -14.23
N ASN A 214 3.63 -17.97 -13.03
CA ASN A 214 3.80 -19.19 -12.25
C ASN A 214 2.82 -20.28 -12.74
N GLU A 215 3.33 -21.30 -13.40
CA GLU A 215 2.51 -22.40 -13.96
C GLU A 215 1.80 -23.25 -12.88
N ASN A 216 2.29 -23.22 -11.63
CA ASN A 216 1.69 -23.90 -10.50
C ASN A 216 0.67 -23.04 -9.73
N TYR A 217 0.46 -21.80 -10.16
CA TYR A 217 -0.53 -20.92 -9.56
C TYR A 217 -1.95 -21.45 -9.79
N TRP A 218 -2.77 -21.48 -8.75
CA TRP A 218 -4.11 -22.09 -8.80
C TRP A 218 -5.04 -21.42 -9.83
N ASP A 219 -4.90 -20.11 -10.08
CA ASP A 219 -5.70 -19.35 -11.06
C ASP A 219 -4.89 -18.97 -12.31
N ASN A 220 -3.90 -19.78 -12.66
CA ASN A 220 -2.99 -19.56 -13.79
C ASN A 220 -3.72 -19.33 -15.11
N ILE A 221 -4.84 -20.03 -15.35
CA ILE A 221 -5.63 -19.92 -16.60
C ILE A 221 -6.19 -18.51 -16.80
N ASN A 222 -6.47 -17.77 -15.74
CA ASN A 222 -7.00 -16.42 -15.78
C ASN A 222 -5.91 -15.35 -15.78
N THR A 223 -4.66 -15.68 -15.45
CA THR A 223 -3.52 -14.78 -15.51
C THR A 223 -3.09 -14.60 -16.97
N LYS A 224 -3.32 -13.40 -17.54
CA LYS A 224 -3.08 -13.14 -18.97
C LYS A 224 -1.63 -12.81 -19.27
N LEU A 225 -1.00 -11.97 -18.45
CA LEU A 225 0.40 -11.63 -18.62
C LEU A 225 1.28 -12.89 -18.58
N LYS A 226 2.24 -12.94 -19.49
CA LYS A 226 3.28 -13.98 -19.53
C LYS A 226 4.53 -13.56 -18.78
N GLU A 227 4.87 -12.30 -18.94
CA GLU A 227 6.04 -11.65 -18.35
C GLU A 227 5.71 -10.28 -17.78
N VAL A 228 6.48 -9.88 -16.75
CA VAL A 228 6.56 -8.51 -16.26
C VAL A 228 8.03 -8.12 -16.26
N LYS A 229 8.37 -7.05 -16.96
CA LYS A 229 9.74 -6.51 -17.02
C LYS A 229 9.81 -5.23 -16.21
N ILE A 230 10.69 -5.23 -15.22
CA ILE A 230 10.81 -4.15 -14.24
C ILE A 230 12.21 -3.58 -14.33
N SER A 231 12.35 -2.40 -14.91
CA SER A 231 13.63 -1.69 -14.93
C SER A 231 13.97 -1.17 -13.52
N LEU A 232 15.23 -1.25 -13.11
CA LEU A 232 15.70 -0.74 -11.82
C LEU A 232 16.44 0.59 -12.04
N VAL A 233 15.85 1.70 -11.61
CA VAL A 233 16.36 3.05 -11.84
C VAL A 233 16.47 3.80 -10.52
N GLU A 234 17.64 4.39 -10.25
CA GLU A 234 17.90 5.12 -8.99
C GLU A 234 17.25 6.52 -8.98
N ASP A 235 17.38 7.26 -10.09
CA ASP A 235 16.86 8.62 -10.19
C ASP A 235 15.40 8.66 -10.60
N GLY A 236 14.56 9.27 -9.76
CA GLY A 236 13.10 9.30 -9.98
C GLY A 236 12.67 10.12 -11.20
N ILE A 237 13.46 11.13 -11.62
CA ILE A 237 13.15 11.89 -12.81
C ILE A 237 13.48 11.07 -14.06
N MET A 238 14.60 10.34 -14.05
CA MET A 238 14.94 9.41 -15.14
C MET A 238 13.89 8.30 -15.26
N ALA A 239 13.45 7.73 -14.13
CA ALA A 239 12.39 6.73 -14.09
C ALA A 239 11.06 7.28 -14.68
N TYR A 240 10.66 8.51 -14.31
CA TYR A 240 9.49 9.17 -14.88
C TYR A 240 9.59 9.38 -16.39
N GLU A 241 10.76 9.80 -16.90
CA GLU A 241 10.97 10.08 -18.33
C GLU A 241 10.87 8.82 -19.24
N MET A 242 10.90 7.61 -18.67
CA MET A 242 10.65 6.37 -19.42
C MET A 242 9.20 6.26 -19.90
N PHE A 243 8.24 6.81 -19.14
CA PHE A 243 6.81 6.73 -19.49
C PHE A 243 6.49 7.53 -20.78
N PRO A 244 6.79 8.84 -20.91
CA PRO A 244 6.51 9.59 -22.15
C PRO A 244 7.32 9.11 -23.37
N ARG A 245 8.36 8.27 -23.15
CA ARG A 245 9.11 7.62 -24.26
C ARG A 245 8.53 6.28 -24.67
N ASN A 246 7.44 5.83 -24.04
CA ASN A 246 6.83 4.51 -24.22
C ASN A 246 7.81 3.34 -23.92
N GLU A 247 8.74 3.53 -22.98
CA GLU A 247 9.65 2.49 -22.52
C GLU A 247 9.01 1.63 -21.43
N ILE A 248 7.97 2.15 -20.78
CA ILE A 248 7.16 1.47 -19.75
C ILE A 248 5.66 1.74 -19.96
N ASP A 249 4.82 0.79 -19.56
CA ASP A 249 3.35 0.86 -19.68
C ASP A 249 2.69 1.58 -18.51
N TYR A 250 3.39 1.63 -17.37
CA TYR A 250 2.88 2.14 -16.09
C TYR A 250 3.98 2.83 -15.30
N PHE A 251 3.63 3.99 -14.70
CA PHE A 251 4.48 4.71 -13.76
C PHE A 251 3.68 5.20 -12.55
N GLY A 252 4.14 4.94 -11.35
CA GLY A 252 3.52 5.38 -10.09
C GLY A 252 3.52 4.30 -9.01
N GLU A 253 2.90 4.62 -7.87
CA GLU A 253 2.72 3.68 -6.76
C GLU A 253 1.94 2.41 -7.19
N PRO A 254 2.28 1.23 -6.67
CA PRO A 254 3.26 0.94 -5.61
C PRO A 254 4.69 0.71 -6.12
N PHE A 255 4.93 0.75 -7.43
CA PHE A 255 6.24 0.43 -8.02
C PHE A 255 7.24 1.57 -7.86
N TYR A 256 6.82 2.80 -8.14
CA TYR A 256 7.66 3.99 -8.03
C TYR A 256 6.87 5.19 -7.51
N SER A 257 7.43 5.95 -6.59
CA SER A 257 6.77 7.17 -6.10
C SER A 257 6.83 8.28 -7.15
N MET A 258 5.71 8.97 -7.38
CA MET A 258 5.62 10.09 -8.32
C MET A 258 6.59 11.21 -7.90
N PRO A 259 7.54 11.65 -8.77
CA PRO A 259 8.42 12.75 -8.46
C PRO A 259 7.64 14.04 -8.24
N PHE A 260 7.80 14.65 -7.06
CA PHE A 260 7.07 15.87 -6.69
C PHE A 260 7.24 16.99 -7.74
N ASP A 261 8.44 17.16 -8.28
CA ASP A 261 8.74 18.20 -9.27
C ASP A 261 8.08 17.96 -10.65
N ARG A 262 7.43 16.79 -10.84
CA ARG A 262 6.71 16.43 -12.07
C ARG A 262 5.19 16.49 -11.91
N LEU A 263 4.64 16.73 -10.72
CA LEU A 263 3.19 16.73 -10.49
C LEU A 263 2.45 17.69 -11.43
N ASN A 264 2.94 18.91 -11.61
CA ASN A 264 2.33 19.88 -12.54
C ASN A 264 2.27 19.37 -13.98
N GLN A 265 3.31 18.67 -14.45
CA GLN A 265 3.36 18.07 -15.78
C GLN A 265 2.40 16.87 -15.86
N VAL A 266 2.44 15.98 -14.88
CA VAL A 266 1.56 14.81 -14.77
C VAL A 266 0.08 15.21 -14.81
N ASN A 267 -0.29 16.33 -14.19
CA ASN A 267 -1.67 16.82 -14.16
C ASN A 267 -2.21 17.24 -15.54
N THR A 268 -1.36 17.42 -16.52
CA THR A 268 -1.76 17.76 -17.91
C THR A 268 -1.86 16.53 -18.84
N LEU A 269 -1.42 15.35 -18.38
CA LEU A 269 -1.39 14.13 -19.19
C LEU A 269 -2.76 13.42 -19.18
N PRO A 270 -3.26 12.98 -20.34
CA PRO A 270 -4.51 12.21 -20.42
C PRO A 270 -4.39 10.80 -19.80
N GLU A 271 -3.18 10.27 -19.67
CA GLU A 271 -2.87 8.98 -19.06
C GLU A 271 -2.89 9.00 -17.52
N LYS A 272 -3.07 10.20 -16.92
CA LYS A 272 -3.17 10.35 -15.47
C LYS A 272 -4.42 9.67 -14.92
N LEU A 273 -4.22 8.85 -13.91
CA LEU A 273 -5.27 8.27 -13.10
C LEU A 273 -5.04 8.64 -11.62
N VAL A 274 -6.13 8.79 -10.87
CA VAL A 274 -6.09 9.06 -9.43
C VAL A 274 -6.94 8.03 -8.72
N PHE A 275 -6.35 7.33 -7.74
CA PHE A 275 -7.02 6.29 -6.97
C PHE A 275 -7.07 6.67 -5.50
N PRO A 276 -8.25 6.62 -4.86
CA PRO A 276 -8.37 6.68 -3.41
C PRO A 276 -7.63 5.51 -2.76
N THR A 277 -6.82 5.80 -1.76
CA THR A 277 -6.13 4.77 -0.96
C THR A 277 -6.40 4.96 0.53
N THR A 278 -6.04 3.98 1.34
CA THR A 278 -6.12 4.03 2.79
C THR A 278 -4.77 4.37 3.43
N LYS A 279 -4.02 5.27 2.79
CA LYS A 279 -2.78 5.85 3.30
C LYS A 279 -3.09 7.15 4.04
N TYR A 280 -2.65 7.27 5.28
CA TYR A 280 -2.97 8.41 6.14
C TYR A 280 -1.71 9.11 6.63
N TRP A 281 -1.62 10.42 6.39
CA TRP A 281 -0.57 11.28 6.92
C TRP A 281 -0.97 11.90 8.23
N TYR A 282 -0.06 11.89 9.19
CA TYR A 282 -0.24 12.52 10.49
C TYR A 282 1.09 13.02 11.05
N ILE A 283 1.04 13.89 12.05
CA ILE A 283 2.22 14.28 12.82
C ILE A 283 2.12 13.67 14.21
N SER A 284 3.15 12.92 14.56
CA SER A 284 3.34 12.36 15.89
C SER A 284 4.25 13.24 16.75
N ILE A 285 4.09 13.10 18.06
CA ILE A 285 5.00 13.63 19.07
C ILE A 285 5.65 12.40 19.71
N PRO A 286 6.95 12.14 19.47
CA PRO A 286 7.62 10.95 20.01
C PRO A 286 7.53 10.88 21.55
N ASN A 287 7.32 9.68 22.09
CA ASN A 287 7.14 9.46 23.55
C ASN A 287 8.38 9.84 24.37
N GLU A 288 9.56 9.88 23.75
CA GLU A 288 10.84 10.26 24.34
C GLU A 288 10.98 11.77 24.50
N ASN A 289 10.07 12.56 23.92
CA ASN A 289 10.09 13.99 23.98
C ASN A 289 9.95 14.48 25.42
N LYS A 290 10.90 15.30 25.86
CA LYS A 290 10.91 15.91 27.19
C LYS A 290 9.92 17.06 27.36
N GLU A 291 9.44 17.63 26.25
CA GLU A 291 8.51 18.76 26.23
C GLU A 291 7.07 18.34 26.48
N LYS A 292 6.73 18.13 27.76
CA LYS A 292 5.37 17.72 28.21
C LYS A 292 4.27 18.70 27.80
N PHE A 293 4.59 19.91 27.37
CA PHE A 293 3.60 20.91 26.94
C PHE A 293 2.84 20.44 25.71
N PHE A 294 3.53 19.89 24.71
CA PHE A 294 2.92 19.39 23.47
C PHE A 294 2.19 18.05 23.65
N ASP A 295 2.45 17.33 24.74
CA ASP A 295 1.71 16.09 25.08
C ASP A 295 0.27 16.36 25.57
N LYS A 296 -0.08 17.61 25.86
CA LYS A 296 -1.44 17.97 26.25
C LYS A 296 -2.37 17.91 25.05
N SER A 297 -3.46 17.13 25.14
CA SER A 297 -4.46 16.99 24.06
C SER A 297 -5.06 18.34 23.65
N GLU A 298 -5.28 19.26 24.62
CA GLU A 298 -5.76 20.60 24.37
C GLU A 298 -4.82 21.42 23.48
N ILE A 299 -3.50 21.29 23.62
CA ILE A 299 -2.51 21.94 22.75
C ILE A 299 -2.54 21.32 21.36
N ARG A 300 -2.57 19.97 21.25
CA ARG A 300 -2.66 19.30 19.95
C ARG A 300 -3.96 19.64 19.20
N LYS A 301 -5.08 19.81 19.92
CA LYS A 301 -6.35 20.27 19.32
C LYS A 301 -6.21 21.66 18.70
N LEU A 302 -5.53 22.59 19.37
CA LEU A 302 -5.28 23.92 18.81
C LEU A 302 -4.32 23.87 17.63
N MET A 303 -3.26 23.07 17.70
CA MET A 303 -2.33 22.84 16.59
C MET A 303 -3.05 22.22 15.38
N TYR A 304 -3.97 21.28 15.59
CA TYR A 304 -4.81 20.72 14.56
C TYR A 304 -5.78 21.74 13.98
N ALA A 305 -6.43 22.53 14.83
CA ALA A 305 -7.43 23.52 14.41
C ALA A 305 -6.88 24.62 13.47
N VAL A 306 -5.57 24.89 13.51
CA VAL A 306 -4.92 25.85 12.62
C VAL A 306 -4.25 25.20 11.41
N SER A 307 -4.16 23.87 11.35
CA SER A 307 -3.67 23.18 10.16
C SER A 307 -4.70 23.25 9.03
N ASP A 308 -4.24 23.05 7.81
CA ASP A 308 -5.06 23.12 6.60
C ASP A 308 -4.84 21.89 5.70
N PRO A 309 -5.37 20.72 6.10
CA PRO A 309 -5.27 19.50 5.30
C PRO A 309 -5.91 19.61 3.91
N GLU A 310 -6.98 20.42 3.78
CA GLU A 310 -7.64 20.63 2.50
C GLU A 310 -6.72 21.35 1.49
N PHE A 311 -6.00 22.37 1.95
CA PHE A 311 -4.95 23.02 1.14
C PHE A 311 -3.87 22.02 0.70
N MET A 312 -3.45 21.13 1.60
CA MET A 312 -2.43 20.13 1.27
C MET A 312 -2.89 19.21 0.13
N GLY A 313 -4.10 18.70 0.19
CA GLY A 313 -4.66 17.83 -0.84
C GLY A 313 -4.86 18.52 -2.19
N LYS A 314 -5.33 19.76 -2.17
CA LYS A 314 -5.61 20.54 -3.38
C LYS A 314 -4.38 21.14 -4.03
N VAL A 315 -3.44 21.66 -3.23
CA VAL A 315 -2.35 22.51 -3.72
C VAL A 315 -0.98 21.80 -3.66
N ILE A 316 -0.75 20.96 -2.67
CA ILE A 316 0.53 20.25 -2.56
C ILE A 316 0.48 18.93 -3.33
N LEU A 317 -0.56 18.12 -3.12
CA LEU A 317 -0.72 16.84 -3.83
C LEU A 317 -1.39 16.99 -5.21
N GLU A 318 -2.15 18.06 -5.42
CA GLU A 318 -2.86 18.40 -6.67
C GLU A 318 -3.80 17.28 -7.17
N ASN A 319 -4.30 16.46 -6.27
CA ASN A 319 -5.15 15.30 -6.57
C ASN A 319 -6.43 15.24 -5.74
N ASN A 320 -6.74 16.31 -4.98
CA ASN A 320 -7.88 16.44 -4.07
C ASN A 320 -7.91 15.36 -2.94
N SER A 321 -6.76 14.91 -2.48
CA SER A 321 -6.65 14.09 -1.27
C SER A 321 -7.39 14.74 -0.10
N PRO A 322 -8.39 14.09 0.53
CA PRO A 322 -9.20 14.70 1.58
C PRO A 322 -8.49 14.73 2.93
N ALA A 323 -8.92 15.57 3.83
CA ALA A 323 -8.57 15.48 5.25
C ALA A 323 -9.04 14.12 5.81
N ILE A 324 -8.29 13.55 6.78
CA ILE A 324 -8.66 12.28 7.45
C ILE A 324 -10.03 12.40 8.14
N PHE A 325 -10.22 13.51 8.86
CA PHE A 325 -11.50 13.91 9.43
C PHE A 325 -11.95 15.22 8.79
N THR A 326 -13.24 15.43 8.70
CA THR A 326 -13.78 16.70 8.17
C THR A 326 -13.15 17.90 8.89
N HIS A 327 -12.32 18.62 8.17
CA HIS A 327 -11.55 19.74 8.69
C HIS A 327 -11.52 20.84 7.62
N PRO A 328 -12.53 21.74 7.61
CA PRO A 328 -12.59 22.81 6.63
C PRO A 328 -11.44 23.80 6.84
N HIS A 329 -11.09 24.50 5.79
CA HIS A 329 -10.12 25.59 5.87
C HIS A 329 -10.44 26.53 7.05
N PRO A 330 -9.51 26.77 7.98
CA PRO A 330 -9.80 27.50 9.20
C PRO A 330 -10.14 28.96 8.91
N SER A 331 -11.33 29.40 9.38
CA SER A 331 -11.75 30.78 9.28
C SER A 331 -10.93 31.70 10.19
N SER A 332 -10.94 33.01 9.92
CA SER A 332 -10.24 34.00 10.76
C SER A 332 -10.68 33.91 12.22
N ASP A 333 -11.97 33.65 12.49
CA ASP A 333 -12.48 33.52 13.84
C ASP A 333 -11.91 32.26 14.55
N VAL A 334 -11.81 31.14 13.85
CA VAL A 334 -11.18 29.93 14.36
C VAL A 334 -9.72 30.20 14.70
N LEU A 335 -8.99 30.85 13.81
CA LEU A 335 -7.57 31.17 14.01
C LEU A 335 -7.36 32.11 15.21
N ASN A 336 -8.16 33.18 15.33
CA ASN A 336 -8.08 34.12 16.43
C ASN A 336 -8.40 33.45 17.77
N LYS A 337 -9.48 32.66 17.80
CA LYS A 337 -9.86 31.93 19.02
C LYS A 337 -8.78 30.88 19.42
N ALA A 338 -8.24 30.17 18.49
CA ALA A 338 -7.16 29.17 18.75
C ALA A 338 -5.93 29.87 19.35
N LYS A 339 -5.56 31.04 18.82
CA LYS A 339 -4.45 31.84 19.34
C LYS A 339 -4.68 32.30 20.77
N GLU A 340 -5.85 32.87 21.05
CA GLU A 340 -6.21 33.31 22.41
C GLU A 340 -6.19 32.14 23.41
N ASP A 341 -6.79 31.02 23.05
CA ASP A 341 -6.84 29.81 23.90
C ASP A 341 -5.45 29.22 24.13
N PHE A 342 -4.59 29.22 23.10
CA PHE A 342 -3.20 28.79 23.23
C PHE A 342 -2.42 29.64 24.24
N GLU A 343 -2.48 30.97 24.16
CA GLU A 343 -1.81 31.85 25.09
C GLU A 343 -2.34 31.66 26.53
N LYS A 344 -3.66 31.53 26.73
CA LYS A 344 -4.25 31.24 28.06
C LYS A 344 -3.70 29.93 28.67
N ILE A 345 -3.57 28.84 27.84
CA ILE A 345 -3.05 27.59 28.33
C ILE A 345 -1.57 27.72 28.65
N LYS A 346 -0.80 28.42 27.81
CA LYS A 346 0.61 28.69 28.00
C LYS A 346 0.87 29.50 29.30
N GLU A 347 0.13 30.54 29.52
CA GLU A 347 0.21 31.34 30.76
C GLU A 347 -0.15 30.50 32.00
N LYS A 348 -1.28 29.78 31.96
CA LYS A 348 -1.69 28.87 33.05
C LYS A 348 -0.68 27.82 33.37
N ALA A 349 0.03 27.32 32.36
CA ALA A 349 1.10 26.33 32.52
C ALA A 349 2.44 26.96 32.96
N ASN A 350 2.56 28.28 33.01
CA ASN A 350 3.79 29.02 33.17
C ASN A 350 4.87 28.53 32.19
N PHE A 351 4.47 28.28 30.93
CA PHE A 351 5.30 27.68 29.91
C PHE A 351 5.96 28.78 29.05
N ASN A 352 7.24 28.67 28.84
CA ASN A 352 8.02 29.47 27.90
C ASN A 352 8.66 28.59 26.86
N PHE A 353 8.67 29.03 25.61
CA PHE A 353 9.38 28.33 24.58
C PHE A 353 10.87 28.25 24.84
N SER A 354 11.49 27.15 24.41
CA SER A 354 12.95 27.00 24.43
C SER A 354 13.63 28.07 23.55
N GLU A 355 14.83 28.50 23.91
CA GLU A 355 15.67 29.37 23.05
C GLU A 355 16.10 28.61 21.78
N THR A 356 16.26 27.27 21.87
CA THR A 356 16.52 26.41 20.72
C THR A 356 15.23 26.00 20.03
N PRO A 357 15.16 26.05 18.69
CA PRO A 357 13.98 25.62 17.96
C PRO A 357 13.61 24.15 18.20
N TYR A 358 12.33 23.86 18.34
CA TYR A 358 11.79 22.51 18.30
C TYR A 358 12.00 21.87 16.92
N ILE A 359 12.27 20.57 16.89
CA ILE A 359 12.62 19.87 15.65
C ILE A 359 11.40 19.17 15.07
N ALA A 360 11.02 19.58 13.87
CA ALA A 360 10.06 18.85 13.03
C ALA A 360 10.80 18.05 11.98
N TYR A 361 10.66 16.73 12.03
CA TYR A 361 11.45 15.77 11.26
C TYR A 361 10.66 15.12 10.13
N TYR A 362 11.31 14.92 8.99
CA TYR A 362 10.86 14.12 7.86
C TYR A 362 11.97 13.16 7.40
N GLU A 363 11.60 12.01 6.82
CA GLU A 363 12.57 10.95 6.50
C GLU A 363 13.24 11.12 5.14
N ASN A 364 14.48 10.65 5.03
CA ASN A 364 15.20 10.37 3.78
C ASN A 364 15.21 11.51 2.72
N ASN A 365 15.20 12.77 3.16
CA ASN A 365 15.08 13.93 2.26
C ASN A 365 13.84 13.90 1.34
N ASN A 366 12.78 13.21 1.74
CA ASN A 366 11.54 13.13 1.00
C ASN A 366 10.91 14.52 0.82
N LEU A 367 10.85 14.99 -0.43
CA LEU A 367 10.38 16.33 -0.74
C LEU A 367 8.88 16.52 -0.44
N LEU A 368 8.07 15.49 -0.66
CA LEU A 368 6.64 15.54 -0.34
C LEU A 368 6.42 15.66 1.16
N GLU A 369 7.04 14.80 1.97
CA GLU A 369 6.99 14.88 3.44
C GLU A 369 7.41 16.26 3.95
N LYS A 370 8.52 16.78 3.41
CA LYS A 370 9.00 18.12 3.72
C LYS A 370 7.95 19.19 3.43
N LYS A 371 7.27 19.12 2.28
CA LYS A 371 6.26 20.12 1.89
C LYS A 371 5.02 20.06 2.77
N LEU A 372 4.51 18.87 3.07
CA LEU A 372 3.39 18.68 3.97
C LEU A 372 3.72 19.20 5.38
N LEU A 373 4.89 18.83 5.90
CA LEU A 373 5.36 19.26 7.21
C LEU A 373 5.56 20.79 7.28
N LEU A 374 6.18 21.41 6.27
CA LEU A 374 6.39 22.86 6.20
C LEU A 374 5.06 23.61 6.17
N SER A 375 4.07 23.10 5.42
CA SER A 375 2.74 23.71 5.36
C SER A 375 2.09 23.76 6.75
N THR A 376 2.15 22.66 7.50
CA THR A 376 1.60 22.59 8.86
C THR A 376 2.37 23.49 9.86
N VAL A 377 3.70 23.37 9.86
CA VAL A 377 4.57 24.11 10.79
C VAL A 377 4.48 25.62 10.56
N LYS A 378 4.31 26.07 9.32
CA LYS A 378 4.12 27.49 8.99
C LYS A 378 2.94 28.10 9.77
N GLU A 379 1.82 27.37 9.88
CA GLU A 379 0.66 27.82 10.64
C GLU A 379 0.96 27.88 12.14
N TRP A 380 1.67 26.89 12.70
CA TRP A 380 2.07 26.88 14.11
C TRP A 380 3.00 28.07 14.45
N ILE A 381 3.96 28.37 13.58
CA ILE A 381 4.82 29.54 13.72
C ILE A 381 4.01 30.83 13.61
N GLY A 382 3.15 30.91 12.62
CA GLY A 382 2.32 32.09 12.34
C GLY A 382 1.37 32.42 13.48
N GLN A 383 0.61 31.43 13.95
CA GLN A 383 -0.46 31.62 14.93
C GLN A 383 0.07 31.61 16.37
N PHE A 384 0.95 30.67 16.73
CA PHE A 384 1.35 30.41 18.11
C PHE A 384 2.77 30.84 18.45
N LYS A 385 3.53 31.31 17.45
CA LYS A 385 4.94 31.70 17.59
C LYS A 385 5.83 30.56 18.10
N ILE A 386 5.46 29.30 17.87
CA ILE A 386 6.27 28.14 18.23
C ILE A 386 7.55 28.17 17.40
N PRO A 387 8.74 28.22 18.01
CA PRO A 387 9.99 28.22 17.26
C PRO A 387 10.30 26.80 16.75
N VAL A 388 9.95 26.50 15.50
CA VAL A 388 10.13 25.18 14.89
C VAL A 388 11.15 25.25 13.75
N ARG A 389 12.03 24.26 13.67
CA ARG A 389 12.94 24.01 12.55
C ARG A 389 12.61 22.66 11.90
N VAL A 390 12.40 22.66 10.59
CA VAL A 390 12.16 21.44 9.79
C VAL A 390 13.50 20.90 9.30
N THR A 391 13.75 19.60 9.48
CA THR A 391 15.00 18.92 9.09
C THR A 391 14.78 17.44 8.77
N SER A 392 15.68 16.86 8.00
CA SER A 392 15.84 15.41 7.80
C SER A 392 17.07 14.84 8.54
N ASN A 393 17.74 15.65 9.38
CA ASN A 393 18.86 15.22 10.18
C ASN A 393 18.38 14.62 11.51
N THR A 394 18.84 13.41 11.83
CA THR A 394 18.49 12.64 13.05
C THR A 394 19.41 12.90 14.25
N ASP A 395 20.45 13.73 14.11
CA ASP A 395 21.42 14.01 15.20
C ASP A 395 20.86 14.89 16.32
N THR A 396 19.58 15.25 16.25
CA THR A 396 18.92 16.14 17.21
C THR A 396 17.66 15.50 17.76
N GLU A 397 17.27 15.86 18.98
CA GLU A 397 16.01 15.41 19.61
C GLU A 397 14.81 15.86 18.76
N ILE A 398 14.00 14.91 18.31
CA ILE A 398 12.82 15.16 17.47
C ILE A 398 11.63 15.50 18.37
N THR A 399 10.97 16.65 18.11
CA THR A 399 9.77 17.06 18.82
C THR A 399 8.51 16.64 18.06
N PHE A 400 8.53 16.80 16.74
CA PHE A 400 7.41 16.46 15.83
C PHE A 400 7.94 15.59 14.71
N LYS A 401 7.22 14.53 14.34
CA LYS A 401 7.57 13.67 13.21
C LYS A 401 6.38 13.53 12.29
N ILE A 402 6.57 13.82 10.99
CA ILE A 402 5.56 13.45 9.99
C ILE A 402 5.68 11.96 9.69
N GLU A 403 4.56 11.27 9.65
CA GLU A 403 4.50 9.83 9.43
C GLU A 403 3.33 9.48 8.51
N LYS A 404 3.50 8.40 7.76
CA LYS A 404 2.46 7.83 6.91
C LYS A 404 2.08 6.45 7.45
N TYR A 405 0.79 6.22 7.59
CA TYR A 405 0.26 4.92 7.96
C TYR A 405 -0.60 4.35 6.83
N LEU A 406 -0.34 3.10 6.50
CA LEU A 406 -1.14 2.35 5.54
C LEU A 406 -2.11 1.43 6.29
N LEU A 407 -3.42 1.71 6.19
CA LEU A 407 -4.44 0.78 6.66
C LEU A 407 -4.35 -0.53 5.86
N GLY A 408 -4.44 -1.66 6.56
CA GLY A 408 -4.57 -2.96 5.92
C GLY A 408 -6.01 -3.32 5.56
N THR A 409 -6.97 -2.45 5.88
CA THR A 409 -8.40 -2.68 5.71
C THR A 409 -9.11 -1.41 5.20
N ASN A 410 -10.40 -1.50 4.88
CA ASN A 410 -11.26 -0.35 4.59
C ASN A 410 -11.85 0.30 5.85
N ASN A 411 -11.41 -0.08 7.05
CA ASN A 411 -12.04 0.28 8.30
C ASN A 411 -11.10 1.09 9.20
N MET A 412 -11.55 2.27 9.64
CA MET A 412 -10.81 3.16 10.55
C MET A 412 -10.43 2.50 11.89
N ASN A 413 -11.08 1.40 12.28
CA ASN A 413 -10.70 0.64 13.46
C ASN A 413 -9.26 0.08 13.37
N ASP A 414 -8.74 -0.15 12.18
CA ASP A 414 -7.34 -0.53 11.94
C ASP A 414 -6.40 0.62 12.35
N LEU A 415 -6.71 1.86 11.96
CA LEU A 415 -5.97 3.04 12.40
C LEU A 415 -6.00 3.17 13.92
N TYR A 416 -7.17 3.01 14.54
CA TYR A 416 -7.29 3.11 16.00
C TYR A 416 -6.49 2.02 16.70
N TYR A 417 -6.51 0.80 16.18
CA TYR A 417 -5.72 -0.29 16.72
C TYR A 417 -4.22 0.02 16.66
N TYR A 418 -3.73 0.49 15.53
CA TYR A 418 -2.33 0.90 15.37
C TYR A 418 -1.95 2.04 16.32
N ILE A 419 -2.75 3.10 16.39
CA ILE A 419 -2.51 4.26 17.25
C ILE A 419 -2.52 3.85 18.73
N ASN A 420 -3.45 2.97 19.13
CA ASN A 420 -3.49 2.44 20.50
C ASN A 420 -2.24 1.62 20.83
N TYR A 421 -1.81 0.77 19.90
CA TYR A 421 -0.60 -0.03 20.06
C TYR A 421 0.65 0.85 20.16
N LYS A 422 0.82 1.77 19.22
CA LYS A 422 2.05 2.58 19.11
C LYS A 422 2.17 3.67 20.19
N TYR A 423 1.06 4.30 20.57
CA TYR A 423 1.06 5.46 21.47
C TYR A 423 0.39 5.19 22.83
N GLY A 424 0.03 3.94 23.13
CA GLY A 424 -0.56 3.57 24.43
C GLY A 424 -1.91 4.24 24.69
N SER A 425 -2.66 4.61 23.64
CA SER A 425 -3.97 5.26 23.75
C SER A 425 -5.11 4.22 23.87
N ASN A 426 -6.37 4.67 24.03
CA ASN A 426 -7.55 3.81 24.08
C ASN A 426 -8.66 4.40 23.20
N ILE A 427 -8.39 4.50 21.92
CA ILE A 427 -9.29 5.06 20.90
C ILE A 427 -10.20 3.95 20.37
N LYS A 428 -11.50 4.26 20.23
CA LYS A 428 -12.51 3.31 19.72
C LYS A 428 -13.50 3.96 18.75
N SER A 429 -13.36 5.26 18.48
CA SER A 429 -14.22 6.01 17.56
C SER A 429 -13.56 7.31 17.14
N ASP A 430 -14.05 7.91 16.05
CA ASP A 430 -13.61 9.23 15.55
C ASP A 430 -13.74 10.31 16.64
N GLU A 431 -14.85 10.33 17.37
CA GLU A 431 -15.07 11.26 18.48
C GLU A 431 -13.97 11.14 19.54
N LYS A 432 -13.65 9.92 19.97
CA LYS A 432 -12.59 9.67 20.94
C LYS A 432 -11.21 10.00 20.40
N PHE A 433 -10.99 9.80 19.10
CA PHE A 433 -9.74 10.19 18.46
C PHE A 433 -9.59 11.74 18.49
N LEU A 434 -10.61 12.47 18.06
CA LEU A 434 -10.61 13.93 18.05
C LEU A 434 -10.58 14.53 19.45
N ASP A 435 -11.18 13.86 20.44
CA ASP A 435 -11.11 14.27 21.84
C ASP A 435 -9.71 14.16 22.45
N ASN A 436 -8.95 13.14 22.08
CA ASN A 436 -7.63 12.87 22.66
C ASN A 436 -6.48 13.35 21.76
N LEU A 437 -6.67 13.33 20.44
CA LEU A 437 -5.65 13.61 19.43
C LEU A 437 -4.27 13.03 19.78
N PRO A 438 -4.13 11.71 19.87
CA PRO A 438 -2.84 11.08 20.18
C PRO A 438 -1.77 11.44 19.15
N VAL A 439 -2.19 11.72 17.93
CA VAL A 439 -1.39 12.29 16.83
C VAL A 439 -2.20 13.42 16.18
N ILE A 440 -1.57 14.30 15.43
CA ILE A 440 -2.25 15.36 14.66
C ILE A 440 -2.54 14.83 13.27
N PRO A 441 -3.81 14.50 12.93
CA PRO A 441 -4.17 13.96 11.63
C PRO A 441 -4.06 15.03 10.56
N LEU A 442 -3.63 14.65 9.36
CA LEU A 442 -3.53 15.54 8.22
C LEU A 442 -4.52 15.08 7.13
N LEU A 443 -4.09 14.29 6.18
CA LEU A 443 -4.89 13.91 5.02
C LEU A 443 -4.80 12.41 4.72
N GLN A 444 -5.80 11.92 4.00
CA GLN A 444 -5.78 10.64 3.31
C GLN A 444 -5.13 10.85 1.93
N GLU A 445 -4.06 10.13 1.65
CA GLU A 445 -3.37 10.23 0.37
C GLU A 445 -4.15 9.49 -0.72
N TYR A 446 -4.30 10.13 -1.89
CA TYR A 446 -4.72 9.47 -3.12
C TYR A 446 -3.51 9.24 -4.00
N ASP A 447 -3.38 8.05 -4.57
CA ASP A 447 -2.28 7.75 -5.46
C ASP A 447 -2.54 8.32 -6.86
N THR A 448 -1.58 9.09 -7.35
CA THR A 448 -1.54 9.57 -8.74
C THR A 448 -0.59 8.68 -9.52
N VAL A 449 -1.08 8.10 -10.61
CA VAL A 449 -0.33 7.17 -11.46
C VAL A 449 -0.53 7.50 -12.93
N LEU A 450 0.38 7.03 -13.78
CA LEU A 450 0.30 7.10 -15.24
C LEU A 450 0.15 5.68 -15.80
N SER A 451 -0.76 5.50 -16.75
CA SER A 451 -0.95 4.22 -17.43
C SER A 451 -1.36 4.44 -18.88
N HIS A 452 -0.67 3.77 -19.82
CA HIS A 452 -1.05 3.80 -21.22
C HIS A 452 -2.38 3.07 -21.47
N SER A 453 -3.06 3.47 -22.54
CA SER A 453 -4.42 2.97 -22.86
C SER A 453 -4.47 1.50 -23.27
N ASN A 454 -3.34 0.86 -23.60
CA ASN A 454 -3.23 -0.57 -23.88
C ASN A 454 -3.26 -1.44 -22.60
N VAL A 455 -3.11 -0.87 -21.41
CA VAL A 455 -3.20 -1.57 -20.12
C VAL A 455 -4.67 -1.68 -19.72
N ARG A 456 -5.19 -2.90 -19.67
CA ARG A 456 -6.56 -3.18 -19.21
C ARG A 456 -6.56 -3.94 -17.90
N GLY A 457 -7.62 -3.74 -17.10
CA GLY A 457 -7.76 -4.39 -15.80
C GLY A 457 -6.96 -3.75 -14.68
N LEU A 458 -6.33 -2.59 -14.94
CA LEU A 458 -5.64 -1.82 -13.91
C LEU A 458 -6.64 -1.34 -12.86
N ASN A 459 -6.39 -1.70 -11.62
CA ASN A 459 -7.12 -1.23 -10.46
C ASN A 459 -6.20 -1.27 -9.24
N LEU A 460 -6.21 -0.20 -8.46
CA LEU A 460 -5.49 -0.17 -7.18
C LEU A 460 -6.43 -0.65 -6.07
N ALA A 461 -5.92 -1.54 -5.24
CA ALA A 461 -6.57 -1.87 -3.98
C ALA A 461 -6.58 -0.65 -3.04
N PRO A 462 -7.44 -0.61 -2.01
CA PRO A 462 -7.42 0.45 -1.01
C PRO A 462 -6.05 0.64 -0.35
N SER A 463 -5.29 -0.42 -0.19
CA SER A 463 -3.89 -0.38 0.26
C SER A 463 -2.91 0.27 -0.74
N GLY A 464 -3.33 0.63 -1.95
CA GLY A 464 -2.47 1.09 -3.03
C GLY A 464 -1.78 -0.05 -3.80
N ASP A 465 -2.05 -1.31 -3.48
CA ASP A 465 -1.48 -2.46 -4.20
C ASP A 465 -2.09 -2.60 -5.59
N ILE A 466 -1.27 -3.03 -6.55
CA ILE A 466 -1.70 -3.48 -7.88
C ILE A 466 -1.49 -4.98 -7.95
N TYR A 467 -2.48 -5.70 -8.47
CA TYR A 467 -2.38 -7.14 -8.72
C TYR A 467 -2.28 -7.37 -10.23
N LEU A 468 -1.05 -7.56 -10.72
CA LEU A 468 -0.76 -7.71 -12.15
C LEU A 468 -1.43 -8.93 -12.79
N LYS A 469 -1.82 -9.94 -12.01
CA LYS A 469 -2.59 -11.10 -12.48
C LYS A 469 -3.92 -10.75 -13.17
N TYR A 470 -4.46 -9.54 -12.93
CA TYR A 470 -5.69 -9.06 -13.57
C TYR A 470 -5.44 -8.20 -14.81
N ILE A 471 -4.19 -7.86 -15.09
CA ILE A 471 -3.82 -7.03 -16.24
C ILE A 471 -3.84 -7.85 -17.53
N ASN A 472 -4.28 -7.17 -18.60
CA ASN A 472 -4.29 -7.68 -19.96
C ASN A 472 -3.85 -6.57 -20.90
N MET A 473 -2.88 -6.85 -21.78
CA MET A 473 -2.38 -5.93 -22.80
C MET A 473 -3.23 -6.03 -24.06
N GLN A 474 -3.67 -4.87 -24.60
CA GLN A 474 -4.52 -4.77 -25.79
C GLN A 474 -3.94 -3.86 -26.86
#